data_ddb15dfdf17bfc8fb66372d32a4715b4
#
_entry.id   ddb15dfdf17bfc8fb66372d32a4715b4
#
_cell.length_a   1.000
_cell.length_b   1.000
_cell.length_c   1.000
_cell.angle_alpha   90.00
_cell.angle_beta   90.00
_cell.angle_gamma   90.00
#
_symmetry.space_group_name_H-M   'P 1'
#
loop_
_entity.id
_entity.type
_entity.pdbx_description
1 polymer ?
#
loop_
_entity_poly.entity_id
_entity_poly.type
_entity_poly.pdbx_seq_one_letter_code
_entity_poly.pdbx_strand_id
1 'polypeptide(L)'
;MDRVRKKKFWNTQRMLMFAGGAALVAFVVYQVFFADKRSKLNVEAEKLTVSSVSRGSFDEFIVVTGVVQPLKIIRLDAIVGGYVKEKLVEGGSMVNQGQILLKLENQNLKLSFLQSETEASRLVNDLQNTRQQLKVNRFNIRRTLNDLEFRIDQAKDIYERNQKLFKDKVLPESDFLKSKRDYELLVKQKEIETESQNYQEENAKMQIAQLEGTLSRTQKNVELWRQTLDNLVVKAPVSGVLSSIDVEVGSNISQGQNIGQIDDLNGFKMRVAIDEHYISRIFVGLKGTFDFNGKENPLTISRIYPEVRNGRFEVDMIFPATGAAEGIKRGQSTPIRLWLGKAEKALLLPVGGFFSDTGGNWVYVLDNSGKRAVKRNITLGRKNPEYYEVLEGLQNGEKVITSSYANFGDKEVLELN
;
A
#
# COMPACT_ATOMS: atom_id res chain seq x y z
N MET A 1 5.09 -119.37 -60.12
CA MET A 1 4.36 -118.18 -60.41
C MET A 1 4.14 -117.46 -59.09
N ASP A 2 4.95 -116.60 -58.82
CA ASP A 2 4.92 -115.84 -57.51
C ASP A 2 4.35 -114.47 -57.70
N ARG A 3 3.23 -114.13 -57.07
CA ARG A 3 2.59 -112.83 -57.14
C ARG A 3 3.01 -111.97 -55.89
N VAL A 4 3.78 -110.98 -56.15
CA VAL A 4 4.22 -109.93 -55.16
C VAL A 4 3.01 -109.15 -54.70
N ARG A 5 2.65 -109.20 -53.39
CA ARG A 5 1.66 -108.34 -52.77
C ARG A 5 2.28 -106.97 -52.46
N LYS A 6 1.75 -105.87 -53.09
CA LYS A 6 2.02 -104.44 -52.73
C LYS A 6 1.52 -104.15 -51.33
N LYS A 7 2.35 -103.83 -50.35
CA LYS A 7 1.98 -103.28 -49.06
C LYS A 7 1.42 -101.91 -49.25
N LYS A 8 0.15 -101.71 -48.77
CA LYS A 8 -0.46 -100.34 -48.65
C LYS A 8 0.25 -99.60 -47.51
N PHE A 9 0.92 -98.45 -47.87
CA PHE A 9 1.74 -97.58 -47.01
C PHE A 9 0.94 -96.77 -46.07
N TRP A 10 -0.44 -96.67 -46.19
CA TRP A 10 -1.30 -95.87 -45.38
C TRP A 10 -2.29 -96.78 -44.64
N ASN A 11 -2.06 -96.99 -43.33
CA ASN A 11 -2.89 -97.68 -42.40
C ASN A 11 -3.77 -96.61 -41.69
N THR A 12 -5.08 -96.86 -41.48
CA THR A 12 -6.03 -95.95 -40.87
C THR A 12 -5.57 -95.44 -39.50
N GLN A 13 -4.80 -96.26 -38.77
CA GLN A 13 -4.18 -95.88 -37.51
C GLN A 13 -3.09 -94.79 -37.63
N ARG A 14 -2.31 -94.82 -38.73
CA ARG A 14 -1.28 -93.84 -39.01
C ARG A 14 -1.88 -92.48 -39.46
N MET A 15 -3.02 -92.59 -40.20
CA MET A 15 -3.73 -91.40 -40.65
C MET A 15 -4.36 -90.65 -39.46
N LEU A 16 -4.91 -91.40 -38.46
CA LEU A 16 -5.42 -90.85 -37.21
C LEU A 16 -4.25 -90.18 -36.36
N MET A 17 -3.07 -90.82 -36.33
CA MET A 17 -1.93 -90.23 -35.63
C MET A 17 -1.45 -88.94 -36.30
N PHE A 18 -1.39 -88.90 -37.64
CA PHE A 18 -1.02 -87.64 -38.32
C PHE A 18 -2.07 -86.59 -38.19
N ALA A 19 -3.39 -86.91 -38.23
CA ALA A 19 -4.46 -86.00 -38.00
C ALA A 19 -4.46 -85.43 -36.58
N GLY A 20 -4.24 -86.29 -35.55
CA GLY A 20 -4.05 -85.89 -34.17
C GLY A 20 -2.83 -85.00 -33.94
N GLY A 21 -1.69 -85.35 -34.58
CA GLY A 21 -0.49 -84.53 -34.58
C GLY A 21 -0.71 -83.15 -35.22
N ALA A 22 -1.37 -83.13 -36.37
CA ALA A 22 -1.72 -81.84 -37.05
C ALA A 22 -2.68 -80.99 -36.23
N ALA A 23 -3.71 -81.61 -35.60
CA ALA A 23 -4.61 -80.92 -34.69
C ALA A 23 -3.92 -80.35 -33.45
N LEU A 24 -2.95 -81.09 -32.88
CA LEU A 24 -2.14 -80.63 -31.75
C LEU A 24 -1.20 -79.49 -32.14
N VAL A 25 -0.59 -79.58 -33.32
CA VAL A 25 0.23 -78.46 -33.86
C VAL A 25 -0.65 -77.23 -34.17
N ALA A 26 -1.80 -77.41 -34.79
CA ALA A 26 -2.76 -76.33 -35.02
C ALA A 26 -3.24 -75.69 -33.69
N PHE A 27 -3.50 -76.50 -32.66
CA PHE A 27 -3.85 -76.01 -31.34
C PHE A 27 -2.68 -75.22 -30.68
N VAL A 28 -1.46 -75.72 -30.79
CA VAL A 28 -0.29 -75.03 -30.26
C VAL A 28 -0.05 -73.72 -31.03
N VAL A 29 -0.15 -73.75 -32.38
CA VAL A 29 -0.08 -72.53 -33.22
C VAL A 29 -1.18 -71.55 -32.85
N TYR A 30 -2.41 -71.99 -32.62
CA TYR A 30 -3.49 -71.14 -32.18
C TYR A 30 -3.19 -70.54 -30.77
N GLN A 31 -2.71 -71.34 -29.84
CA GLN A 31 -2.30 -70.89 -28.51
C GLN A 31 -1.13 -69.90 -28.55
N VAL A 32 -0.12 -70.12 -29.46
CA VAL A 32 1.05 -69.27 -29.58
C VAL A 32 0.75 -67.96 -30.29
N PHE A 33 -0.10 -67.97 -31.33
CA PHE A 33 -0.34 -66.81 -32.19
C PHE A 33 -1.65 -66.04 -31.86
N PHE A 34 -2.65 -66.70 -31.31
CA PHE A 34 -3.98 -66.09 -31.05
C PHE A 34 -4.39 -66.01 -29.59
N ALA A 35 -3.71 -66.74 -28.65
CA ALA A 35 -4.00 -66.56 -27.26
C ALA A 35 -3.48 -65.22 -26.77
N ASP A 36 -4.36 -64.42 -26.16
CA ASP A 36 -4.06 -63.13 -25.52
C ASP A 36 -3.11 -63.37 -24.34
N LYS A 37 -1.81 -63.10 -24.51
CA LYS A 37 -0.75 -63.27 -23.55
C LYS A 37 -0.61 -62.15 -22.54
N ARG A 38 -1.51 -61.13 -22.63
CA ARG A 38 -1.49 -60.00 -21.73
C ARG A 38 -1.71 -60.43 -20.27
N SER A 39 -0.95 -59.85 -19.36
CA SER A 39 -1.18 -60.11 -17.93
C SER A 39 -2.50 -59.55 -17.49
N LYS A 40 -3.41 -60.41 -16.92
CA LYS A 40 -4.76 -60.07 -16.53
C LYS A 40 -4.88 -60.01 -15.02
N LEU A 41 -5.78 -59.14 -14.52
CA LEU A 41 -6.18 -59.04 -13.11
C LEU A 41 -7.71 -58.89 -13.04
N ASN A 42 -8.35 -59.72 -12.19
CA ASN A 42 -9.76 -59.54 -11.89
C ASN A 42 -9.92 -58.45 -10.81
N VAL A 43 -10.76 -57.49 -11.07
CA VAL A 43 -11.03 -56.35 -10.17
C VAL A 43 -12.52 -56.14 -10.00
N GLU A 44 -12.97 -55.87 -8.80
CA GLU A 44 -14.38 -55.55 -8.50
C GLU A 44 -14.71 -54.15 -9.06
N ALA A 45 -15.65 -54.06 -9.98
CA ALA A 45 -16.08 -52.81 -10.64
C ALA A 45 -16.59 -51.76 -9.65
N GLU A 46 -17.22 -52.19 -8.54
CA GLU A 46 -17.76 -51.29 -7.50
C GLU A 46 -16.69 -50.46 -6.78
N LYS A 47 -15.44 -50.91 -6.75
CA LYS A 47 -14.32 -50.22 -6.10
C LYS A 47 -13.63 -49.21 -6.98
N LEU A 48 -14.05 -49.10 -8.24
CA LEU A 48 -13.41 -48.26 -9.24
C LEU A 48 -14.23 -47.00 -9.49
N THR A 49 -13.53 -45.87 -9.59
CA THR A 49 -14.12 -44.64 -10.13
C THR A 49 -13.84 -44.61 -11.62
N VAL A 50 -14.91 -44.60 -12.42
CA VAL A 50 -14.83 -44.51 -13.88
C VAL A 50 -15.33 -43.15 -14.28
N SER A 51 -14.51 -42.43 -15.05
CA SER A 51 -14.83 -41.09 -15.58
C SER A 51 -14.84 -41.12 -17.11
N SER A 52 -15.67 -40.30 -17.72
CA SER A 52 -15.69 -40.16 -19.20
C SER A 52 -14.81 -39.00 -19.64
N VAL A 53 -14.05 -39.21 -20.70
CA VAL A 53 -13.35 -38.15 -21.40
C VAL A 53 -14.35 -37.31 -22.17
N SER A 54 -14.36 -36.01 -21.94
CA SER A 54 -15.30 -35.10 -22.62
C SER A 54 -14.54 -33.96 -23.33
N ARG A 55 -15.09 -33.49 -24.42
CA ARG A 55 -14.60 -32.28 -25.10
C ARG A 55 -15.31 -31.07 -24.49
N GLY A 56 -14.54 -30.17 -23.87
CA GLY A 56 -15.10 -29.01 -23.19
C GLY A 56 -14.18 -27.82 -23.26
N SER A 57 -14.60 -26.73 -22.59
CA SER A 57 -13.74 -25.58 -22.33
C SER A 57 -12.76 -25.93 -21.22
N PHE A 58 -11.48 -25.88 -21.50
CA PHE A 58 -10.44 -25.99 -20.49
C PHE A 58 -10.10 -24.60 -19.97
N ASP A 59 -10.54 -24.33 -18.74
CA ASP A 59 -10.24 -23.11 -18.03
C ASP A 59 -9.03 -23.35 -17.11
N GLU A 60 -7.91 -22.77 -17.47
CA GLU A 60 -6.73 -22.89 -16.64
C GLU A 60 -6.80 -21.91 -15.47
N PHE A 61 -7.05 -22.40 -14.28
CA PHE A 61 -7.14 -21.61 -13.07
C PHE A 61 -6.42 -22.28 -11.90
N ILE A 62 -6.04 -21.47 -10.94
CA ILE A 62 -5.54 -21.90 -9.63
C ILE A 62 -6.49 -21.40 -8.55
N VAL A 63 -6.58 -22.18 -7.47
CA VAL A 63 -7.31 -21.74 -6.26
C VAL A 63 -6.28 -21.20 -5.28
N VAL A 64 -6.44 -19.92 -4.91
CA VAL A 64 -5.56 -19.21 -3.99
C VAL A 64 -6.38 -18.59 -2.89
N THR A 65 -5.79 -18.39 -1.71
CA THR A 65 -6.49 -17.75 -0.59
C THR A 65 -6.21 -16.25 -0.59
N GLY A 66 -7.27 -15.46 -0.61
CA GLY A 66 -7.21 -14.01 -0.46
C GLY A 66 -7.69 -13.57 0.92
N VAL A 67 -7.09 -12.49 1.43
CA VAL A 67 -7.48 -11.82 2.68
C VAL A 67 -7.96 -10.41 2.37
N VAL A 68 -9.15 -10.08 2.83
CA VAL A 68 -9.74 -8.74 2.65
C VAL A 68 -8.94 -7.71 3.46
N GLN A 69 -8.48 -6.67 2.79
CA GLN A 69 -7.80 -5.53 3.38
C GLN A 69 -8.45 -4.22 2.92
N PRO A 70 -8.43 -3.16 3.71
CA PRO A 70 -8.85 -1.85 3.25
C PRO A 70 -7.90 -1.36 2.14
N LEU A 71 -8.41 -0.54 1.23
CA LEU A 71 -7.61 0.04 0.15
C LEU A 71 -6.48 0.91 0.70
N LYS A 72 -6.77 1.68 1.75
CA LYS A 72 -5.81 2.54 2.43
C LYS A 72 -5.88 2.32 3.94
N ILE A 73 -4.72 2.23 4.55
CA ILE A 73 -4.53 2.21 5.99
C ILE A 73 -3.76 3.47 6.35
N ILE A 74 -4.28 4.28 7.25
CA ILE A 74 -3.66 5.50 7.73
C ILE A 74 -3.18 5.27 9.15
N ARG A 75 -1.88 5.33 9.35
CA ARG A 75 -1.26 5.22 10.67
C ARG A 75 -1.44 6.55 11.40
N LEU A 76 -1.73 6.45 12.67
CA LEU A 76 -1.81 7.58 13.59
C LEU A 76 -0.54 7.57 14.44
N ASP A 77 0.39 8.45 14.09
CA ASP A 77 1.62 8.61 14.86
C ASP A 77 1.56 9.94 15.64
N ALA A 78 2.07 9.95 16.87
CA ALA A 78 2.09 11.15 17.71
C ALA A 78 3.02 12.21 17.12
N ILE A 79 2.49 13.37 16.74
CA ILE A 79 3.28 14.50 16.24
C ILE A 79 4.11 15.09 17.37
N VAL A 80 3.54 15.12 18.58
CA VAL A 80 4.21 15.55 19.82
C VAL A 80 4.00 14.53 20.92
N GLY A 81 4.98 14.40 21.81
CA GLY A 81 4.88 13.51 22.97
C GLY A 81 4.13 14.14 24.14
N GLY A 82 3.57 13.29 25.00
CA GLY A 82 2.84 13.70 26.20
C GLY A 82 2.16 12.54 26.90
N TYR A 83 1.53 12.81 28.03
CA TYR A 83 0.69 11.86 28.73
C TYR A 83 -0.72 11.86 28.18
N VAL A 84 -1.32 10.69 28.02
CA VAL A 84 -2.72 10.55 27.62
C VAL A 84 -3.61 11.02 28.75
N LYS A 85 -4.26 12.15 28.55
CA LYS A 85 -5.20 12.74 29.52
C LYS A 85 -6.59 12.16 29.38
N GLU A 86 -7.07 12.04 28.14
CA GLU A 86 -8.40 11.56 27.82
C GLU A 86 -8.35 10.73 26.52
N LYS A 87 -9.07 9.61 26.52
CA LYS A 87 -9.32 8.77 25.35
C LYS A 87 -10.82 8.87 25.06
N LEU A 88 -11.19 9.39 23.91
CA LEU A 88 -12.58 9.73 23.58
C LEU A 88 -13.22 8.71 22.64
N VAL A 89 -12.43 7.86 22.02
CA VAL A 89 -12.89 6.86 21.04
C VAL A 89 -12.17 5.54 21.28
N GLU A 90 -12.91 4.44 21.23
CA GLU A 90 -12.35 3.09 21.32
C GLU A 90 -12.05 2.47 19.95
N GLY A 91 -11.14 1.49 19.93
CA GLY A 91 -10.88 0.68 18.75
C GLY A 91 -12.13 -0.01 18.23
N GLY A 92 -12.28 -0.11 16.91
CA GLY A 92 -13.47 -0.64 16.24
C GLY A 92 -14.56 0.39 15.94
N SER A 93 -14.47 1.62 16.48
CA SER A 93 -15.45 2.68 16.26
C SER A 93 -15.29 3.37 14.90
N MET A 94 -16.43 3.79 14.33
CA MET A 94 -16.43 4.68 13.16
C MET A 94 -16.05 6.10 13.59
N VAL A 95 -15.16 6.74 12.86
CA VAL A 95 -14.70 8.11 13.11
C VAL A 95 -14.84 8.98 11.86
N ASN A 96 -15.15 10.25 12.05
CA ASN A 96 -15.19 11.24 10.99
C ASN A 96 -13.87 12.04 10.92
N GLN A 97 -13.54 12.55 9.73
CA GLN A 97 -12.39 13.43 9.57
C GLN A 97 -12.50 14.64 10.52
N GLY A 98 -11.39 14.93 11.25
CA GLY A 98 -11.33 16.00 12.25
C GLY A 98 -11.89 15.63 13.63
N GLN A 99 -12.53 14.47 13.80
CA GLN A 99 -13.02 14.01 15.11
C GLN A 99 -11.84 13.79 16.07
N ILE A 100 -11.99 14.27 17.30
CA ILE A 100 -10.99 14.11 18.36
C ILE A 100 -11.01 12.66 18.84
N LEU A 101 -9.83 12.02 18.83
CA LEU A 101 -9.63 10.63 19.26
C LEU A 101 -9.14 10.56 20.70
N LEU A 102 -8.11 11.36 21.01
CA LEU A 102 -7.53 11.46 22.35
C LEU A 102 -6.91 12.85 22.57
N LYS A 103 -6.70 13.20 23.83
CA LYS A 103 -6.01 14.40 24.23
C LYS A 103 -4.76 14.05 25.04
N LEU A 104 -3.65 14.61 24.63
CA LEU A 104 -2.38 14.53 25.34
C LEU A 104 -2.19 15.75 26.21
N GLU A 105 -1.41 15.61 27.27
CA GLU A 105 -0.96 16.71 28.10
C GLU A 105 0.59 16.72 28.16
N ASN A 106 1.18 17.90 27.91
CA ASN A 106 2.62 18.10 28.00
C ASN A 106 2.90 19.45 28.65
N GLN A 107 3.31 19.40 29.93
CA GLN A 107 3.55 20.61 30.73
C GLN A 107 4.74 21.42 30.21
N ASN A 108 5.80 20.74 29.70
CA ASN A 108 6.98 21.43 29.17
C ASN A 108 6.63 22.26 27.94
N LEU A 109 5.83 21.72 27.01
CA LEU A 109 5.34 22.48 25.85
C LEU A 109 4.51 23.68 26.27
N LYS A 110 3.62 23.50 27.25
CA LYS A 110 2.80 24.59 27.78
C LYS A 110 3.64 25.69 28.44
N LEU A 111 4.69 25.33 29.20
CA LEU A 111 5.63 26.28 29.77
C LEU A 111 6.40 27.03 28.68
N SER A 112 6.89 26.36 27.64
CA SER A 112 7.59 26.98 26.51
C SER A 112 6.72 27.97 25.75
N PHE A 113 5.44 27.62 25.54
CA PHE A 113 4.46 28.54 24.96
C PHE A 113 4.28 29.80 25.81
N LEU A 114 4.00 29.63 27.13
CA LEU A 114 3.81 30.74 28.06
C LEU A 114 5.04 31.66 28.18
N GLN A 115 6.25 31.08 28.15
CA GLN A 115 7.50 31.85 28.12
C GLN A 115 7.61 32.70 26.84
N SER A 116 7.32 32.10 25.69
CA SER A 116 7.36 32.81 24.40
C SER A 116 6.30 33.90 24.31
N GLU A 117 5.09 33.66 24.83
CA GLU A 117 3.99 34.65 24.91
C GLU A 117 4.36 35.83 25.84
N THR A 118 4.96 35.53 27.00
CA THR A 118 5.45 36.55 27.96
C THR A 118 6.54 37.42 27.31
N GLU A 119 7.48 36.80 26.59
CA GLU A 119 8.52 37.55 25.88
C GLU A 119 7.95 38.45 24.76
N ALA A 120 6.95 37.96 24.01
CA ALA A 120 6.24 38.80 23.02
C ALA A 120 5.58 40.00 23.71
N SER A 121 4.92 39.79 24.83
CA SER A 121 4.25 40.86 25.60
C SER A 121 5.27 41.88 26.13
N ARG A 122 6.44 41.43 26.62
CA ARG A 122 7.52 42.32 27.05
C ARG A 122 8.02 43.20 25.90
N LEU A 123 8.27 42.60 24.72
CA LEU A 123 8.68 43.33 23.52
C LEU A 123 7.67 44.39 23.06
N VAL A 124 6.38 44.08 23.16
CA VAL A 124 5.30 45.05 22.87
C VAL A 124 5.40 46.28 23.82
N ASN A 125 5.60 46.04 25.12
CA ASN A 125 5.74 47.09 26.09
C ASN A 125 7.02 47.92 25.84
N ASP A 126 8.14 47.26 25.56
CA ASP A 126 9.41 47.95 25.25
C ASP A 126 9.28 48.81 24.00
N LEU A 127 8.62 48.31 22.95
CA LEU A 127 8.33 49.08 21.72
C LEU A 127 7.45 50.29 22.03
N GLN A 128 6.40 50.13 22.84
CA GLN A 128 5.52 51.22 23.23
C GLN A 128 6.24 52.31 24.03
N ASN A 129 7.06 51.90 25.00
CA ASN A 129 7.88 52.78 25.82
C ASN A 129 8.87 53.57 24.95
N THR A 130 9.57 52.92 24.02
CA THR A 130 10.50 53.55 23.09
C THR A 130 9.82 54.60 22.19
N ARG A 131 8.64 54.24 21.65
CA ARG A 131 7.81 55.18 20.85
C ARG A 131 7.33 56.38 21.69
N GLN A 132 6.96 56.17 22.93
CA GLN A 132 6.52 57.21 23.85
C GLN A 132 7.70 58.14 24.18
N GLN A 133 8.87 57.57 24.48
CA GLN A 133 10.08 58.36 24.74
C GLN A 133 10.48 59.22 23.55
N LEU A 134 10.42 58.67 22.34
CA LEU A 134 10.67 59.45 21.12
C LEU A 134 9.67 60.62 21.00
N LYS A 135 8.40 60.43 21.29
CA LYS A 135 7.40 61.54 21.30
C LYS A 135 7.79 62.62 22.29
N VAL A 136 8.10 62.26 23.53
CA VAL A 136 8.47 63.23 24.59
C VAL A 136 9.70 64.00 24.17
N ASN A 137 10.74 63.31 23.68
CA ASN A 137 11.97 63.95 23.19
C ASN A 137 11.68 64.95 22.05
N ARG A 138 10.85 64.61 21.08
CA ARG A 138 10.42 65.51 19.97
C ARG A 138 9.73 66.73 20.49
N PHE A 139 8.88 66.66 21.50
CA PHE A 139 8.22 67.82 22.08
C PHE A 139 9.21 68.72 22.81
N ASN A 140 10.14 68.18 23.60
CA ASN A 140 11.14 68.93 24.31
C ASN A 140 12.08 69.68 23.33
N ILE A 141 12.55 69.02 22.31
CA ILE A 141 13.43 69.65 21.29
C ILE A 141 12.69 70.73 20.51
N ARG A 142 11.42 70.47 20.09
CA ARG A 142 10.63 71.52 19.42
C ARG A 142 10.48 72.72 20.29
N ARG A 143 10.30 72.59 21.60
CA ARG A 143 10.21 73.73 22.55
C ARG A 143 11.57 74.48 22.63
N THR A 144 12.69 73.78 22.70
CA THR A 144 14.04 74.38 22.68
C THR A 144 14.33 75.11 21.37
N LEU A 145 13.98 74.51 20.22
CA LEU A 145 14.15 75.14 18.90
C LEU A 145 13.30 76.42 18.74
N ASN A 146 12.04 76.39 19.20
CA ASN A 146 11.19 77.60 19.18
C ASN A 146 11.75 78.70 20.06
N ASP A 147 12.30 78.41 21.26
CA ASP A 147 12.99 79.43 22.12
C ASP A 147 14.24 79.99 21.46
N LEU A 148 15.06 79.07 20.87
CA LEU A 148 16.25 79.55 20.10
C LEU A 148 15.87 80.41 18.89
N GLU A 149 14.78 80.06 18.20
CA GLU A 149 14.32 80.85 17.03
C GLU A 149 13.87 82.24 17.45
N PHE A 150 13.10 82.33 18.55
CA PHE A 150 12.75 83.65 19.11
C PHE A 150 13.98 84.50 19.51
N ARG A 151 14.93 83.85 20.17
CA ARG A 151 16.21 84.58 20.54
C ARG A 151 17.04 84.94 19.36
N ILE A 152 17.10 84.18 18.29
CA ILE A 152 17.72 84.49 17.05
C ILE A 152 17.09 85.71 16.39
N ASP A 153 15.74 85.76 16.36
CA ASP A 153 15.03 86.89 15.77
C ASP A 153 15.31 88.18 16.55
N GLN A 154 15.33 88.16 17.86
CA GLN A 154 15.74 89.31 18.68
C GLN A 154 17.18 89.70 18.44
N ALA A 155 18.13 88.79 18.41
CA ALA A 155 19.56 89.11 18.15
C ALA A 155 19.78 89.64 16.74
N LYS A 156 19.02 89.09 15.79
CA LYS A 156 19.03 89.58 14.40
C LYS A 156 18.58 91.00 14.28
N ASP A 157 17.48 91.41 14.93
CA ASP A 157 16.97 92.74 14.93
C ASP A 157 17.98 93.72 15.56
N ILE A 158 18.68 93.38 16.63
CA ILE A 158 19.71 94.11 17.25
C ILE A 158 20.93 94.27 16.30
N TYR A 159 21.39 93.17 15.70
CA TYR A 159 22.49 93.18 14.75
C TYR A 159 22.21 94.06 13.54
N GLU A 160 21.03 93.93 12.90
CA GLU A 160 20.64 94.76 11.75
C GLU A 160 20.56 96.21 12.08
N ARG A 161 20.03 96.59 13.26
CA ARG A 161 19.99 97.94 13.76
C ARG A 161 21.40 98.46 13.99
N ASN A 162 22.27 97.72 14.67
CA ASN A 162 23.62 98.07 14.97
C ASN A 162 24.48 98.22 13.67
N GLN A 163 24.21 97.37 12.66
CA GLN A 163 24.89 97.45 11.33
C GLN A 163 24.57 98.79 10.63
N LYS A 164 23.33 99.28 10.72
CA LYS A 164 22.92 100.58 10.16
C LYS A 164 23.60 101.70 10.90
N LEU A 165 23.57 101.71 12.24
CA LEU A 165 24.18 102.75 13.06
C LEU A 165 25.72 102.76 12.95
N PHE A 166 26.36 101.64 12.71
CA PHE A 166 27.77 101.52 12.48
C PHE A 166 28.13 102.13 11.06
N LYS A 167 27.34 101.86 10.05
CA LYS A 167 27.49 102.46 8.70
C LYS A 167 27.33 103.92 8.76
N ASP A 168 26.45 104.45 9.60
CA ASP A 168 26.21 105.87 9.81
C ASP A 168 27.26 106.49 10.76
N LYS A 169 28.29 105.72 11.21
CA LYS A 169 29.36 106.17 12.12
C LYS A 169 28.85 106.62 13.50
N VAL A 170 27.72 106.20 13.94
CA VAL A 170 27.08 106.53 15.24
C VAL A 170 27.48 105.53 16.33
N LEU A 171 27.79 104.24 15.96
CA LEU A 171 28.07 103.17 16.89
C LEU A 171 29.54 102.78 16.82
N PRO A 172 30.19 102.43 17.97
CA PRO A 172 31.58 101.90 17.99
C PRO A 172 31.62 100.49 17.33
N GLU A 173 32.76 100.20 16.67
CA GLU A 173 33.00 98.90 16.00
C GLU A 173 32.90 97.75 16.96
N SER A 174 33.35 97.90 18.19
CA SER A 174 33.25 96.87 19.27
C SER A 174 31.84 96.39 19.51
N ASP A 175 30.86 97.32 19.55
CA ASP A 175 29.45 97.00 19.84
C ASP A 175 28.75 96.39 18.66
N PHE A 176 29.12 96.84 17.43
CA PHE A 176 28.68 96.16 16.21
C PHE A 176 29.19 94.71 16.12
N LEU A 177 30.51 94.50 16.32
CA LEU A 177 31.13 93.17 16.29
C LEU A 177 30.58 92.25 17.42
N LYS A 178 30.22 92.83 18.55
CA LYS A 178 29.53 92.06 19.66
C LYS A 178 28.15 91.58 19.18
N SER A 179 27.32 92.45 18.70
CA SER A 179 25.97 92.09 18.22
C SER A 179 26.02 91.09 17.08
N LYS A 180 27.01 91.18 16.18
CA LYS A 180 27.22 90.18 15.13
C LYS A 180 27.56 88.86 15.67
N ARG A 181 28.53 88.76 16.60
CA ARG A 181 28.95 87.50 17.23
C ARG A 181 27.81 86.86 18.02
N ASP A 182 27.05 87.63 18.74
CA ASP A 182 25.87 87.09 19.55
C ASP A 182 24.82 86.47 18.63
N TYR A 183 24.50 87.10 17.49
CA TYR A 183 23.63 86.59 16.48
C TYR A 183 24.17 85.29 15.85
N GLU A 184 25.46 85.30 15.38
CA GLU A 184 26.10 84.16 14.72
C GLU A 184 26.22 82.98 15.71
N LEU A 185 26.46 83.20 17.00
CA LEU A 185 26.51 82.15 18.06
C LEU A 185 25.14 81.45 18.19
N LEU A 186 24.06 82.22 18.26
CA LEU A 186 22.72 81.65 18.38
C LEU A 186 22.29 80.87 17.13
N VAL A 187 22.64 81.34 15.95
CA VAL A 187 22.40 80.59 14.69
C VAL A 187 23.15 79.28 14.68
N LYS A 188 24.45 79.33 15.08
CA LYS A 188 25.25 78.09 15.17
C LYS A 188 24.73 77.14 16.25
N GLN A 189 24.21 77.63 17.37
CA GLN A 189 23.59 76.81 18.45
C GLN A 189 22.32 76.17 17.89
N LYS A 190 21.44 76.79 17.11
CA LYS A 190 20.28 76.21 16.46
C LYS A 190 20.68 75.13 15.46
N GLU A 191 21.74 75.31 14.68
CA GLU A 191 22.27 74.34 13.73
C GLU A 191 22.69 73.03 14.47
N ILE A 192 23.51 73.15 15.53
CA ILE A 192 23.97 72.02 16.37
C ILE A 192 22.77 71.27 17.02
N GLU A 193 21.81 72.02 17.56
CA GLU A 193 20.62 71.43 18.16
C GLU A 193 19.78 70.68 17.17
N THR A 194 19.63 71.22 15.93
CA THR A 194 18.90 70.56 14.84
C THR A 194 19.61 69.26 14.38
N GLU A 195 20.95 69.31 14.26
CA GLU A 195 21.77 68.15 13.92
C GLU A 195 21.68 67.06 15.01
N SER A 196 21.78 67.46 16.28
CA SER A 196 21.60 66.54 17.43
C SER A 196 20.21 65.90 17.42
N GLN A 197 19.17 66.69 17.12
CA GLN A 197 17.81 66.15 16.99
C GLN A 197 17.72 65.08 15.88
N ASN A 198 18.22 65.36 14.71
CA ASN A 198 18.16 64.47 13.57
C ASN A 198 18.86 63.15 13.91
N TYR A 199 20.04 63.21 14.54
CA TYR A 199 20.78 62.03 14.98
C TYR A 199 20.00 61.20 16.03
N GLN A 200 19.42 61.85 17.03
CA GLN A 200 18.63 61.17 18.05
C GLN A 200 17.36 60.54 17.46
N GLU A 201 16.70 61.22 16.52
CA GLU A 201 15.51 60.70 15.84
C GLU A 201 15.85 59.49 14.96
N GLU A 202 16.97 59.52 14.22
CA GLU A 202 17.42 58.43 13.39
C GLU A 202 17.76 57.18 14.24
N ASN A 203 18.52 57.38 15.33
CA ASN A 203 18.82 56.29 16.27
C ASN A 203 17.57 55.67 16.88
N ALA A 204 16.60 56.49 17.30
CA ALA A 204 15.35 56.00 17.86
C ALA A 204 14.53 55.24 16.80
N LYS A 205 14.51 55.70 15.54
CA LYS A 205 13.87 54.97 14.44
C LYS A 205 14.52 53.61 14.19
N MET A 206 15.86 53.56 14.18
CA MET A 206 16.59 52.27 14.05
C MET A 206 16.28 51.31 15.19
N GLN A 207 16.26 51.81 16.44
CA GLN A 207 15.90 50.99 17.61
C GLN A 207 14.47 50.46 17.53
N ILE A 208 13.51 51.32 17.10
CA ILE A 208 12.11 50.87 16.89
C ILE A 208 12.05 49.81 15.82
N ALA A 209 12.69 49.98 14.66
CA ALA A 209 12.72 48.99 13.59
C ALA A 209 13.33 47.65 14.04
N GLN A 210 14.37 47.66 14.85
CA GLN A 210 14.97 46.47 15.46
C GLN A 210 14.02 45.76 16.41
N LEU A 211 13.32 46.52 17.27
CA LEU A 211 12.32 45.96 18.20
C LEU A 211 11.14 45.37 17.44
N GLU A 212 10.64 46.05 16.40
CA GLU A 212 9.56 45.56 15.52
C GLU A 212 9.96 44.23 14.82
N GLY A 213 11.19 44.18 14.29
CA GLY A 213 11.72 42.97 13.68
C GLY A 213 11.86 41.79 14.64
N THR A 214 12.28 42.08 15.88
CA THR A 214 12.37 41.06 16.95
C THR A 214 10.99 40.60 17.39
N LEU A 215 10.06 41.53 17.60
CA LEU A 215 8.67 41.23 17.94
C LEU A 215 8.00 40.35 16.88
N SER A 216 8.18 40.69 15.61
CA SER A 216 7.62 39.89 14.49
C SER A 216 8.14 38.44 14.52
N ARG A 217 9.44 38.22 14.79
CA ARG A 217 10.02 36.88 14.92
C ARG A 217 9.47 36.13 16.14
N THR A 218 9.37 36.80 17.28
CA THR A 218 8.83 36.23 18.50
C THR A 218 7.34 35.85 18.34
N GLN A 219 6.56 36.69 17.68
CA GLN A 219 5.15 36.37 17.37
C GLN A 219 5.01 35.14 16.49
N LYS A 220 5.88 34.96 15.49
CA LYS A 220 5.92 33.73 14.70
C LYS A 220 6.26 32.50 15.54
N ASN A 221 7.20 32.64 16.49
CA ASN A 221 7.50 31.55 17.43
C ASN A 221 6.29 31.19 18.31
N VAL A 222 5.57 32.19 18.84
CA VAL A 222 4.34 31.96 19.59
C VAL A 222 3.31 31.19 18.77
N GLU A 223 3.14 31.53 17.49
CA GLU A 223 2.22 30.84 16.60
C GLU A 223 2.64 29.37 16.36
N LEU A 224 3.95 29.11 16.14
CA LEU A 224 4.49 27.73 16.02
C LEU A 224 4.26 26.93 17.29
N TRP A 225 4.45 27.53 18.46
CA TRP A 225 4.15 26.85 19.73
C TRP A 225 2.67 26.54 19.88
N ARG A 226 1.78 27.48 19.48
CA ARG A 226 0.33 27.25 19.46
C ARG A 226 -0.04 26.06 18.60
N GLN A 227 0.47 26.00 17.37
CA GLN A 227 0.26 24.85 16.47
C GLN A 227 0.81 23.53 17.07
N THR A 228 1.94 23.60 17.77
CA THR A 228 2.52 22.44 18.46
C THR A 228 1.61 21.98 19.60
N LEU A 229 1.03 22.90 20.37
CA LEU A 229 0.05 22.59 21.41
C LEU A 229 -1.26 22.01 20.84
N ASP A 230 -1.70 22.49 19.67
CA ASP A 230 -2.88 21.96 18.99
C ASP A 230 -2.68 20.49 18.60
N ASN A 231 -1.45 20.06 18.32
CA ASN A 231 -1.11 18.67 18.03
C ASN A 231 -1.18 17.73 19.24
N LEU A 232 -1.36 18.27 20.46
CA LEU A 232 -1.70 17.47 21.65
C LEU A 232 -3.13 16.93 21.59
N VAL A 233 -3.97 17.50 20.74
CA VAL A 233 -5.31 16.99 20.44
C VAL A 233 -5.21 16.14 19.17
N VAL A 234 -5.13 14.83 19.35
CA VAL A 234 -5.02 13.88 18.23
C VAL A 234 -6.39 13.73 17.57
N LYS A 235 -6.46 14.07 16.29
CA LYS A 235 -7.68 14.04 15.48
C LYS A 235 -7.55 13.02 14.35
N ALA A 236 -8.68 12.47 13.91
CA ALA A 236 -8.74 11.60 12.75
C ALA A 236 -8.42 12.40 11.46
N PRO A 237 -7.37 12.02 10.70
CA PRO A 237 -7.02 12.71 9.45
C PRO A 237 -7.99 12.42 8.31
N VAL A 238 -8.71 11.30 8.39
CA VAL A 238 -9.74 10.85 7.43
C VAL A 238 -10.90 10.22 8.15
N SER A 239 -12.04 10.11 7.48
CA SER A 239 -13.17 9.30 7.95
C SER A 239 -12.90 7.82 7.68
N GLY A 240 -13.26 6.94 8.63
CA GLY A 240 -13.05 5.51 8.51
C GLY A 240 -13.31 4.76 9.81
N VAL A 241 -12.86 3.51 9.90
CA VAL A 241 -12.89 2.73 11.15
C VAL A 241 -11.55 2.83 11.84
N LEU A 242 -11.55 3.27 13.10
CA LEU A 242 -10.37 3.23 13.98
C LEU A 242 -10.08 1.77 14.35
N SER A 243 -9.24 1.09 13.56
CA SER A 243 -9.06 -0.36 13.67
C SER A 243 -8.21 -0.78 14.86
N SER A 244 -7.30 0.08 15.30
CA SER A 244 -6.60 -0.06 16.59
C SER A 244 -6.35 1.31 17.22
N ILE A 245 -6.32 1.34 18.54
CA ILE A 245 -5.81 2.43 19.37
C ILE A 245 -5.15 1.82 20.60
N ASP A 246 -3.80 1.76 20.55
CA ASP A 246 -3.00 0.94 21.45
C ASP A 246 -2.44 1.79 22.60
N VAL A 247 -3.25 2.70 23.12
CA VAL A 247 -2.88 3.62 24.20
C VAL A 247 -3.95 3.69 25.28
N GLU A 248 -3.50 3.82 26.53
CA GLU A 248 -4.36 3.92 27.71
C GLU A 248 -4.21 5.28 28.39
N VAL A 249 -5.26 5.72 29.08
CA VAL A 249 -5.24 6.95 29.88
C VAL A 249 -4.14 6.86 30.93
N GLY A 250 -3.30 7.91 31.04
CA GLY A 250 -2.14 7.96 31.95
C GLY A 250 -0.85 7.41 31.35
N SER A 251 -0.87 6.76 30.19
CA SER A 251 0.35 6.33 29.51
C SER A 251 1.13 7.52 28.93
N ASN A 252 2.46 7.39 28.87
CA ASN A 252 3.33 8.37 28.25
C ASN A 252 3.59 7.98 26.79
N ILE A 253 3.35 8.90 25.87
CA ILE A 253 3.56 8.72 24.43
C ILE A 253 4.74 9.57 23.99
N SER A 254 5.69 8.95 23.29
CA SER A 254 6.82 9.64 22.70
C SER A 254 6.46 10.24 21.34
N GLN A 255 7.15 11.29 20.94
CA GLN A 255 7.02 11.84 19.57
C GLN A 255 7.37 10.76 18.53
N GLY A 256 6.55 10.62 17.50
CA GLY A 256 6.70 9.61 16.45
C GLY A 256 6.20 8.21 16.85
N GLN A 257 5.73 8.01 18.06
CA GLN A 257 5.16 6.74 18.50
C GLN A 257 3.82 6.51 17.80
N ASN A 258 3.61 5.27 17.32
CA ASN A 258 2.34 4.88 16.76
C ASN A 258 1.27 4.80 17.86
N ILE A 259 0.15 5.46 17.62
CA ILE A 259 -1.01 5.51 18.53
C ILE A 259 -2.06 4.49 18.11
N GLY A 260 -2.17 4.23 16.79
CA GLY A 260 -3.20 3.39 16.22
C GLY A 260 -3.28 3.52 14.70
N GLN A 261 -4.38 3.07 14.14
CA GLN A 261 -4.60 3.18 12.69
C GLN A 261 -6.08 3.34 12.35
N ILE A 262 -6.35 4.06 11.25
CA ILE A 262 -7.67 4.21 10.65
C ILE A 262 -7.69 3.50 9.31
N ASP A 263 -8.68 2.65 9.10
CA ASP A 263 -8.98 2.02 7.83
C ASP A 263 -9.98 2.87 7.05
N ASP A 264 -9.59 3.30 5.87
CA ASP A 264 -10.47 4.00 4.94
C ASP A 264 -11.48 2.99 4.35
N LEU A 265 -12.76 3.24 4.59
CA LEU A 265 -13.86 2.36 4.12
C LEU A 265 -14.27 2.64 2.66
N ASN A 266 -13.64 3.59 1.96
CA ASN A 266 -13.99 3.90 0.57
C ASN A 266 -13.63 2.79 -0.42
N GLY A 267 -13.16 1.63 0.06
CA GLY A 267 -12.93 0.44 -0.75
C GLY A 267 -12.11 -0.62 -0.03
N PHE A 268 -12.25 -1.83 -0.55
CA PHE A 268 -11.48 -2.99 -0.11
C PHE A 268 -10.64 -3.52 -1.28
N LYS A 269 -9.61 -4.25 -0.94
CA LYS A 269 -8.81 -5.09 -1.84
C LYS A 269 -8.64 -6.47 -1.23
N MET A 270 -8.34 -7.44 -2.06
CA MET A 270 -7.94 -8.77 -1.61
C MET A 270 -6.43 -8.91 -1.74
N ARG A 271 -5.74 -9.13 -0.64
CA ARG A 271 -4.34 -9.52 -0.65
C ARG A 271 -4.25 -11.03 -0.77
N VAL A 272 -3.55 -11.50 -1.80
CA VAL A 272 -3.47 -12.91 -2.17
C VAL A 272 -2.02 -13.34 -2.18
N ALA A 273 -1.72 -14.43 -1.48
CA ALA A 273 -0.41 -15.07 -1.51
C ALA A 273 -0.40 -16.20 -2.56
N ILE A 274 0.45 -16.10 -3.55
CA ILE A 274 0.58 -17.04 -4.67
C ILE A 274 1.95 -17.72 -4.61
N ASP A 275 1.98 -19.03 -4.91
CA ASP A 275 3.21 -19.80 -4.97
C ASP A 275 4.16 -19.25 -6.05
N GLU A 276 5.48 -19.20 -5.75
CA GLU A 276 6.51 -18.65 -6.64
C GLU A 276 6.59 -19.34 -8.01
N HIS A 277 6.15 -20.60 -8.10
CA HIS A 277 6.07 -21.34 -9.35
C HIS A 277 5.24 -20.62 -10.43
N TYR A 278 4.27 -19.81 -10.03
CA TYR A 278 3.39 -19.08 -10.94
C TYR A 278 3.86 -17.65 -11.25
N ILE A 279 5.00 -17.18 -10.72
CA ILE A 279 5.45 -15.78 -10.81
C ILE A 279 5.57 -15.28 -12.26
N SER A 280 6.06 -16.15 -13.18
CA SER A 280 6.22 -15.82 -14.60
C SER A 280 4.91 -15.75 -15.37
N ARG A 281 3.81 -16.23 -14.79
CA ARG A 281 2.49 -16.34 -15.40
C ARG A 281 1.48 -15.37 -14.84
N ILE A 282 1.83 -14.65 -13.77
CA ILE A 282 0.96 -13.69 -13.11
C ILE A 282 1.30 -12.27 -13.58
N PHE A 283 0.29 -11.56 -14.10
CA PHE A 283 0.43 -10.16 -14.53
C PHE A 283 -0.76 -9.33 -14.11
N VAL A 284 -0.55 -8.02 -14.03
CA VAL A 284 -1.62 -7.05 -13.77
C VAL A 284 -2.70 -7.17 -14.83
N GLY A 285 -3.96 -7.16 -14.40
CA GLY A 285 -5.13 -7.32 -15.26
C GLY A 285 -5.68 -8.74 -15.33
N LEU A 286 -5.01 -9.77 -14.80
CA LEU A 286 -5.60 -11.10 -14.67
C LEU A 286 -6.85 -11.05 -13.80
N LYS A 287 -7.85 -11.82 -14.21
CA LYS A 287 -9.16 -11.90 -13.56
C LYS A 287 -9.23 -13.08 -12.61
N GLY A 288 -9.98 -12.92 -11.55
CA GLY A 288 -10.36 -13.98 -10.64
C GLY A 288 -11.79 -13.80 -10.18
N THR A 289 -12.36 -14.83 -9.56
CA THR A 289 -13.65 -14.74 -8.86
C THR A 289 -13.55 -15.42 -7.51
N PHE A 290 -14.39 -14.96 -6.59
CA PHE A 290 -14.61 -15.62 -5.31
C PHE A 290 -16.10 -15.67 -5.02
N ASP A 291 -16.51 -16.69 -4.30
CA ASP A 291 -17.89 -16.81 -3.83
C ASP A 291 -18.07 -16.06 -2.50
N PHE A 292 -19.10 -15.23 -2.45
CA PHE A 292 -19.53 -14.58 -1.22
C PHE A 292 -21.06 -14.58 -1.13
N ASN A 293 -21.59 -15.25 -0.12
CA ASN A 293 -23.03 -15.42 0.09
C ASN A 293 -23.74 -16.05 -1.13
N GLY A 294 -23.10 -17.03 -1.79
CA GLY A 294 -23.66 -17.72 -2.98
C GLY A 294 -23.65 -16.88 -4.26
N LYS A 295 -22.92 -15.76 -4.27
CA LYS A 295 -22.72 -14.93 -5.48
C LYS A 295 -21.25 -14.91 -5.86
N GLU A 296 -20.97 -15.13 -7.13
CA GLU A 296 -19.63 -14.95 -7.68
C GLU A 296 -19.33 -13.47 -7.84
N ASN A 297 -18.22 -13.05 -7.23
CA ASN A 297 -17.75 -11.67 -7.26
C ASN A 297 -16.44 -11.61 -8.05
N PRO A 298 -16.36 -10.80 -9.12
CA PRO A 298 -15.15 -10.65 -9.91
C PRO A 298 -14.09 -9.83 -9.19
N LEU A 299 -12.83 -10.19 -9.43
CA LEU A 299 -11.65 -9.50 -8.97
C LEU A 299 -10.67 -9.33 -10.12
N THR A 300 -9.80 -8.31 -10.03
CA THR A 300 -8.74 -8.09 -11.01
C THR A 300 -7.43 -7.79 -10.30
N ILE A 301 -6.33 -8.41 -10.72
CA ILE A 301 -4.99 -8.10 -10.19
C ILE A 301 -4.64 -6.66 -10.56
N SER A 302 -4.42 -5.82 -9.55
CA SER A 302 -4.03 -4.42 -9.70
C SER A 302 -2.56 -4.18 -9.44
N ARG A 303 -1.94 -5.00 -8.58
CA ARG A 303 -0.53 -4.86 -8.21
C ARG A 303 0.07 -6.22 -7.87
N ILE A 304 1.34 -6.37 -8.21
CA ILE A 304 2.16 -7.54 -7.90
C ILE A 304 3.32 -7.06 -7.04
N TYR A 305 3.61 -7.78 -5.95
CA TYR A 305 4.77 -7.59 -5.11
C TYR A 305 5.78 -8.69 -5.44
N PRO A 306 6.87 -8.38 -6.16
CA PRO A 306 7.78 -9.41 -6.70
C PRO A 306 8.67 -10.05 -5.63
N GLU A 307 8.61 -9.56 -4.39
CA GLU A 307 9.39 -10.13 -3.29
C GLU A 307 8.81 -11.47 -2.87
N VAL A 308 9.60 -12.54 -3.03
CA VAL A 308 9.24 -13.89 -2.59
C VAL A 308 9.64 -14.07 -1.14
N ARG A 309 8.67 -14.47 -0.31
CA ARG A 309 8.85 -14.84 1.10
C ARG A 309 8.23 -16.20 1.36
N ASN A 310 8.99 -17.12 1.94
CA ASN A 310 8.54 -18.50 2.23
C ASN A 310 7.95 -19.20 0.99
N GLY A 311 8.57 -19.04 -0.19
CA GLY A 311 8.13 -19.66 -1.44
C GLY A 311 6.85 -19.04 -2.05
N ARG A 312 6.43 -17.86 -1.60
CA ARG A 312 5.23 -17.17 -2.08
C ARG A 312 5.49 -15.68 -2.33
N PHE A 313 4.80 -15.13 -3.30
CA PHE A 313 4.73 -13.70 -3.54
C PHE A 313 3.31 -13.20 -3.37
N GLU A 314 3.14 -11.90 -3.13
CA GLU A 314 1.83 -11.31 -2.88
C GLU A 314 1.34 -10.52 -4.09
N VAL A 315 0.03 -10.53 -4.28
CA VAL A 315 -0.66 -9.66 -5.23
C VAL A 315 -1.84 -8.98 -4.56
N ASP A 316 -2.14 -7.75 -4.98
CA ASP A 316 -3.37 -7.06 -4.62
C ASP A 316 -4.38 -7.21 -5.77
N MET A 317 -5.55 -7.73 -5.46
CA MET A 317 -6.69 -7.77 -6.36
C MET A 317 -7.75 -6.77 -5.91
N ILE A 318 -8.29 -6.02 -6.86
CA ILE A 318 -9.33 -5.02 -6.60
C ILE A 318 -10.68 -5.50 -7.08
N PHE A 319 -11.71 -5.01 -6.42
CA PHE A 319 -13.10 -5.17 -6.83
C PHE A 319 -13.40 -4.25 -8.03
N PRO A 320 -14.41 -4.56 -8.85
CA PRO A 320 -14.85 -3.68 -9.93
C PRO A 320 -15.35 -2.34 -9.37
N ALA A 321 -15.55 -1.36 -10.25
CA ALA A 321 -16.01 -0.02 -9.89
C ALA A 321 -17.37 0.01 -9.15
N THR A 322 -18.15 -1.06 -9.25
CA THR A 322 -19.41 -1.26 -8.50
C THR A 322 -19.22 -1.47 -7.00
N GLY A 323 -17.95 -1.59 -6.54
CA GLY A 323 -17.61 -1.76 -5.14
C GLY A 323 -17.42 -3.23 -4.73
N ALA A 324 -17.03 -3.42 -3.47
CA ALA A 324 -16.94 -4.73 -2.85
C ALA A 324 -18.34 -5.29 -2.56
N ALA A 325 -18.45 -6.62 -2.45
CA ALA A 325 -19.71 -7.26 -2.07
C ALA A 325 -20.18 -6.74 -0.70
N GLU A 326 -21.46 -6.49 -0.59
CA GLU A 326 -22.07 -5.94 0.61
C GLU A 326 -21.90 -6.91 1.79
N GLY A 327 -21.41 -6.41 2.92
CA GLY A 327 -21.15 -7.22 4.12
C GLY A 327 -19.75 -7.82 4.24
N ILE A 328 -18.85 -7.58 3.30
CA ILE A 328 -17.43 -7.97 3.43
C ILE A 328 -16.77 -7.23 4.60
N LYS A 329 -16.01 -7.98 5.41
CA LYS A 329 -15.28 -7.44 6.55
C LYS A 329 -13.77 -7.60 6.38
N ARG A 330 -13.01 -6.65 6.91
CA ARG A 330 -11.54 -6.74 7.01
C ARG A 330 -11.10 -8.04 7.69
N GLY A 331 -10.01 -8.63 7.19
CA GLY A 331 -9.43 -9.86 7.74
C GLY A 331 -10.14 -11.14 7.32
N GLN A 332 -11.26 -11.05 6.63
CA GLN A 332 -11.95 -12.22 6.11
C GLN A 332 -11.12 -12.90 5.03
N SER A 333 -10.92 -14.23 5.16
CA SER A 333 -10.22 -15.05 4.17
C SER A 333 -11.22 -15.80 3.31
N THR A 334 -10.97 -15.85 2.01
CA THR A 334 -11.82 -16.58 1.07
C THR A 334 -10.99 -17.19 -0.06
N PRO A 335 -11.38 -18.39 -0.58
CA PRO A 335 -10.76 -18.96 -1.77
C PRO A 335 -11.14 -18.14 -3.01
N ILE A 336 -10.16 -17.91 -3.88
CA ILE A 336 -10.29 -17.18 -5.13
C ILE A 336 -9.89 -18.11 -6.26
N ARG A 337 -10.71 -18.24 -7.28
CA ARG A 337 -10.35 -18.87 -8.57
C ARG A 337 -9.66 -17.81 -9.42
N LEU A 338 -8.36 -17.95 -9.64
CA LEU A 338 -7.56 -17.03 -10.45
C LEU A 338 -7.27 -17.67 -11.80
N TRP A 339 -7.76 -17.08 -12.89
CA TRP A 339 -7.53 -17.59 -14.25
C TRP A 339 -6.15 -17.19 -14.75
N LEU A 340 -5.38 -18.19 -15.23
CA LEU A 340 -4.03 -18.01 -15.77
C LEU A 340 -4.00 -17.84 -17.28
N GLY A 341 -5.11 -18.10 -17.98
CA GLY A 341 -5.23 -18.02 -19.42
C GLY A 341 -6.65 -17.84 -19.89
N LYS A 342 -6.83 -17.78 -21.21
CA LYS A 342 -8.15 -17.82 -21.83
C LYS A 342 -8.64 -19.26 -21.91
N ALA A 343 -9.96 -19.42 -21.85
CA ALA A 343 -10.63 -20.69 -22.08
C ALA A 343 -10.32 -21.23 -23.48
N GLU A 344 -9.87 -22.47 -23.59
CA GLU A 344 -9.57 -23.14 -24.84
C GLU A 344 -10.34 -24.46 -24.94
N LYS A 345 -10.74 -24.86 -26.15
CA LYS A 345 -11.40 -26.16 -26.34
C LYS A 345 -10.37 -27.28 -26.26
N ALA A 346 -10.52 -28.18 -25.32
CA ALA A 346 -9.63 -29.32 -25.09
C ALA A 346 -10.41 -30.60 -24.79
N LEU A 347 -9.71 -31.74 -24.84
CA LEU A 347 -10.19 -33.00 -24.26
C LEU A 347 -9.88 -32.99 -22.78
N LEU A 348 -10.89 -33.28 -21.95
CA LEU A 348 -10.84 -33.17 -20.49
C LEU A 348 -10.92 -34.57 -19.86
N LEU A 349 -9.98 -34.88 -18.99
CA LEU A 349 -9.99 -36.05 -18.13
C LEU A 349 -10.09 -35.58 -16.66
N PRO A 350 -11.12 -35.99 -15.90
CA PRO A 350 -11.23 -35.61 -14.49
C PRO A 350 -9.98 -36.03 -13.69
N VAL A 351 -9.59 -35.17 -12.73
CA VAL A 351 -8.49 -35.46 -11.82
C VAL A 351 -8.84 -36.66 -10.94
N GLY A 352 -7.87 -37.55 -10.74
CA GLY A 352 -8.07 -38.76 -9.94
C GLY A 352 -6.76 -39.37 -9.47
N GLY A 353 -6.90 -40.45 -8.65
CA GLY A 353 -5.78 -41.11 -8.00
C GLY A 353 -4.79 -41.77 -8.96
N PHE A 354 -5.20 -42.10 -10.19
CA PHE A 354 -4.34 -42.70 -11.21
C PHE A 354 -3.04 -41.94 -11.47
N PHE A 355 -3.10 -40.62 -11.34
CA PHE A 355 -1.95 -39.76 -11.64
C PHE A 355 -0.77 -39.99 -10.67
N SER A 356 -1.08 -40.23 -9.40
CA SER A 356 -0.03 -40.51 -8.40
C SER A 356 0.74 -41.79 -8.69
N ASP A 357 0.09 -42.78 -9.30
CA ASP A 357 0.66 -44.11 -9.56
C ASP A 357 1.34 -44.19 -10.95
N THR A 358 0.89 -43.39 -11.91
CA THR A 358 1.34 -43.46 -13.33
C THR A 358 2.18 -42.27 -13.76
N GLY A 359 2.23 -41.21 -12.95
CA GLY A 359 2.80 -39.93 -13.37
C GLY A 359 2.09 -39.29 -14.56
N GLY A 360 0.86 -39.76 -14.89
CA GLY A 360 0.09 -39.26 -16.03
C GLY A 360 0.52 -39.83 -17.38
N ASN A 361 1.38 -40.86 -17.42
CA ASN A 361 1.91 -41.44 -18.67
C ASN A 361 0.99 -42.48 -19.29
N TRP A 362 0.12 -43.10 -18.54
CA TRP A 362 -0.80 -44.13 -18.99
C TRP A 362 -2.04 -44.23 -18.10
N VAL A 363 -3.12 -44.77 -18.68
CA VAL A 363 -4.39 -45.04 -17.98
C VAL A 363 -5.01 -46.35 -18.43
N TYR A 364 -5.98 -46.87 -17.66
CA TYR A 364 -6.84 -47.95 -18.08
C TYR A 364 -8.09 -47.41 -18.74
N VAL A 365 -8.27 -47.75 -20.04
CA VAL A 365 -9.44 -47.38 -20.85
C VAL A 365 -10.39 -48.58 -20.92
N LEU A 366 -11.65 -48.36 -20.57
CA LEU A 366 -12.71 -49.39 -20.67
C LEU A 366 -13.04 -49.68 -22.12
N ASP A 367 -13.27 -50.95 -22.42
CA ASP A 367 -13.83 -51.37 -23.71
C ASP A 367 -15.33 -51.03 -23.80
N ASN A 368 -15.90 -51.19 -25.01
CA ASN A 368 -17.31 -50.92 -25.23
C ASN A 368 -18.27 -51.82 -24.44
N SER A 369 -17.78 -52.98 -23.96
CA SER A 369 -18.57 -53.89 -23.13
C SER A 369 -18.64 -53.46 -21.67
N GLY A 370 -17.71 -52.59 -21.23
CA GLY A 370 -17.55 -52.18 -19.85
C GLY A 370 -16.99 -53.25 -18.92
N LYS A 371 -16.63 -54.43 -19.48
CA LYS A 371 -16.13 -55.61 -18.70
C LYS A 371 -14.62 -55.72 -18.70
N ARG A 372 -13.92 -54.95 -19.51
CA ARG A 372 -12.46 -54.98 -19.62
C ARG A 372 -11.91 -53.57 -19.71
N ALA A 373 -10.79 -53.32 -19.03
CA ALA A 373 -10.03 -52.09 -19.17
C ALA A 373 -8.59 -52.41 -19.59
N VAL A 374 -8.11 -51.72 -20.59
CA VAL A 374 -6.78 -51.93 -21.22
C VAL A 374 -5.88 -50.77 -20.93
N LYS A 375 -4.64 -51.07 -20.53
CA LYS A 375 -3.58 -50.07 -20.34
C LYS A 375 -3.29 -49.39 -21.65
N ARG A 376 -3.34 -48.04 -21.66
CA ARG A 376 -3.05 -47.18 -22.83
C ARG A 376 -2.19 -46.02 -22.43
N ASN A 377 -1.14 -45.78 -23.18
CA ASN A 377 -0.30 -44.59 -23.00
C ASN A 377 -1.06 -43.34 -23.40
N ILE A 378 -0.86 -42.30 -22.62
CA ILE A 378 -1.48 -40.99 -22.84
C ILE A 378 -0.44 -39.89 -22.67
N THR A 379 -0.72 -38.73 -23.23
CA THR A 379 0.04 -37.50 -22.99
C THR A 379 -0.90 -36.47 -22.39
N LEU A 380 -0.63 -36.05 -21.17
CA LEU A 380 -1.37 -35.00 -20.49
C LEU A 380 -0.66 -33.66 -20.70
N GLY A 381 -1.43 -32.60 -20.87
CA GLY A 381 -0.98 -31.22 -20.97
C GLY A 381 -1.14 -30.45 -19.66
N ARG A 382 -1.81 -29.31 -19.75
CA ARG A 382 -2.12 -28.45 -18.61
C ARG A 382 -3.11 -29.13 -17.65
N LYS A 383 -3.09 -28.69 -16.39
CA LYS A 383 -4.06 -29.16 -15.37
C LYS A 383 -4.69 -27.99 -14.63
N ASN A 384 -5.92 -28.19 -14.22
CA ASN A 384 -6.56 -27.39 -13.19
C ASN A 384 -7.00 -28.30 -12.02
N PRO A 385 -7.59 -27.80 -10.95
CA PRO A 385 -8.05 -28.64 -9.83
C PRO A 385 -9.07 -29.72 -10.17
N GLU A 386 -9.77 -29.61 -11.31
CA GLU A 386 -10.87 -30.48 -11.69
C GLU A 386 -10.48 -31.44 -12.84
N TYR A 387 -9.67 -30.99 -13.80
CA TYR A 387 -9.37 -31.71 -15.03
C TYR A 387 -7.90 -31.64 -15.43
N TYR A 388 -7.47 -32.68 -16.15
CA TYR A 388 -6.28 -32.68 -16.99
C TYR A 388 -6.69 -32.43 -18.46
N GLU A 389 -5.91 -31.63 -19.17
CA GLU A 389 -5.96 -31.55 -20.62
C GLU A 389 -5.31 -32.81 -21.22
N VAL A 390 -6.01 -33.48 -22.10
CA VAL A 390 -5.46 -34.64 -22.82
C VAL A 390 -5.00 -34.20 -24.19
N LEU A 391 -3.70 -34.36 -24.44
CA LEU A 391 -3.09 -34.03 -25.74
C LEU A 391 -3.15 -35.20 -26.71
N GLU A 392 -2.85 -36.43 -26.22
CA GLU A 392 -2.80 -37.63 -27.02
C GLU A 392 -3.26 -38.87 -26.23
N GLY A 393 -3.72 -39.90 -26.95
CA GLY A 393 -3.98 -41.23 -26.41
C GLY A 393 -5.42 -41.53 -26.06
N LEU A 394 -6.31 -40.52 -25.94
CA LEU A 394 -7.74 -40.70 -25.63
C LEU A 394 -8.64 -40.00 -26.64
N GLN A 395 -9.87 -40.49 -26.74
CA GLN A 395 -10.91 -39.93 -27.62
C GLN A 395 -12.13 -39.46 -26.80
N ASN A 396 -12.88 -38.54 -27.37
CA ASN A 396 -14.12 -38.04 -26.73
C ASN A 396 -15.12 -39.18 -26.51
N GLY A 397 -15.63 -39.30 -25.30
CA GLY A 397 -16.61 -40.34 -24.90
C GLY A 397 -15.98 -41.61 -24.36
N GLU A 398 -14.66 -41.81 -24.44
CA GLU A 398 -14.01 -42.97 -23.83
C GLU A 398 -14.12 -42.92 -22.30
N LYS A 399 -14.31 -44.09 -21.70
CA LYS A 399 -14.37 -44.24 -20.25
C LYS A 399 -13.01 -44.69 -19.70
N VAL A 400 -12.55 -44.00 -18.69
CA VAL A 400 -11.22 -44.22 -18.08
C VAL A 400 -11.39 -44.45 -16.60
N ILE A 401 -10.64 -45.39 -16.02
CA ILE A 401 -10.56 -45.60 -14.60
C ILE A 401 -9.72 -44.49 -13.99
N THR A 402 -10.31 -43.65 -13.13
CA THR A 402 -9.62 -42.50 -12.52
C THR A 402 -9.28 -42.71 -11.04
N SER A 403 -9.69 -43.84 -10.43
CA SER A 403 -9.23 -44.24 -9.08
C SER A 403 -7.73 -44.57 -9.09
N SER A 404 -7.16 -44.79 -7.87
CA SER A 404 -5.75 -45.20 -7.73
C SER A 404 -5.50 -46.60 -8.33
N TYR A 405 -4.31 -46.77 -8.92
CA TYR A 405 -3.84 -48.02 -9.54
C TYR A 405 -2.85 -48.79 -8.65
N ALA A 406 -2.63 -48.35 -7.41
CA ALA A 406 -1.65 -48.94 -6.49
C ALA A 406 -1.77 -50.48 -6.36
N ASN A 407 -2.99 -51.02 -6.49
CA ASN A 407 -3.28 -52.47 -6.33
C ASN A 407 -3.24 -53.25 -7.65
N PHE A 408 -2.97 -52.59 -8.81
CA PHE A 408 -3.06 -53.28 -10.11
C PHE A 408 -1.71 -53.78 -10.63
N GLY A 409 -0.59 -53.33 -10.02
CA GLY A 409 0.74 -53.70 -10.45
C GLY A 409 0.98 -53.40 -11.93
N ASP A 410 1.83 -54.21 -12.62
CA ASP A 410 2.15 -54.04 -14.05
C ASP A 410 1.19 -54.82 -14.97
N LYS A 411 -0.09 -54.96 -14.60
CA LYS A 411 -1.05 -55.64 -15.43
C LYS A 411 -1.46 -54.85 -16.65
N GLU A 412 -1.59 -55.54 -17.81
CA GLU A 412 -1.97 -54.87 -19.07
C GLU A 412 -3.48 -54.80 -19.28
N VAL A 413 -4.24 -55.72 -18.64
CA VAL A 413 -5.68 -55.84 -18.78
C VAL A 413 -6.31 -56.06 -17.42
N LEU A 414 -7.36 -55.29 -17.10
CA LEU A 414 -8.23 -55.51 -15.94
C LEU A 414 -9.53 -56.13 -16.44
N GLU A 415 -9.95 -57.29 -15.85
CA GLU A 415 -11.26 -57.89 -16.05
C GLU A 415 -12.15 -57.43 -14.90
N LEU A 416 -13.28 -56.79 -15.21
CA LEU A 416 -14.19 -56.21 -14.25
C LEU A 416 -15.35 -57.17 -13.97
N ASN A 417 -15.50 -57.53 -12.71
CA ASN A 417 -16.55 -58.42 -12.24
C ASN A 417 -17.61 -57.63 -11.45
#